data_545c5b5a4605fef5db2a335b22aaf956
#
_entry.id   545c5b5a4605fef5db2a335b22aaf956
#
_cell.length_a   1.000
_cell.length_b   1.000
_cell.length_c   1.000
_cell.angle_alpha   90.00
_cell.angle_beta   90.00
_cell.angle_gamma   90.00
#
_symmetry.space_group_name_H-M   'P 1'
#
loop_
_entity.id
_entity.type
_entity.pdbx_description
1 polymer ?
#
loop_
_entity_poly.entity_id
_entity_poly.type
_entity_poly.pdbx_seq_one_letter_code
_entity_poly.pdbx_strand_id
1 'polypeptide(L)'
;FLLSGGGSALFESPLVPAEEMADVTKQLLACGADIVEMNTLRKRLSAVKGGRFAERCLPAKVFSIVLSDILGDPLDMIASGPAYPDSSTCAQALEVVRKYGLRLSESALELLAQETPKTLTNVETHITGSVRQLCASAEQTARALGYTPVILTASLRCTARDAGSFLASIAQCHHCLLYTSPSPRD
;
A
#
# COMPACT_ATOMS: atom_id res chain seq x y z
N PHE A 1 -17.16 -3.09 -11.13
CA PHE A 1 -16.89 -3.17 -9.68
C PHE A 1 -16.08 -1.94 -9.28
N LEU A 2 -16.55 -1.18 -8.28
CA LEU A 2 -15.89 0.03 -7.78
C LEU A 2 -15.39 -0.25 -6.36
N LEU A 3 -14.10 -0.03 -6.13
CA LEU A 3 -13.44 -0.23 -4.84
C LEU A 3 -12.79 1.09 -4.43
N SER A 4 -13.40 1.78 -3.47
CA SER A 4 -12.94 3.08 -2.98
C SER A 4 -12.04 2.96 -1.74
N GLY A 5 -11.74 4.09 -1.09
CA GLY A 5 -11.00 4.11 0.17
C GLY A 5 -11.57 3.15 1.22
N GLY A 6 -10.68 2.50 1.97
CA GLY A 6 -11.05 1.42 2.91
C GLY A 6 -11.19 0.03 2.27
N GLY A 7 -10.88 -0.13 0.97
CA GLY A 7 -11.00 -1.40 0.27
C GLY A 7 -10.24 -2.56 0.92
N SER A 8 -9.09 -2.30 1.54
CA SER A 8 -8.36 -3.34 2.29
C SER A 8 -9.16 -3.94 3.44
N ALA A 9 -10.02 -3.16 4.09
CA ALA A 9 -10.85 -3.63 5.20
C ALA A 9 -12.24 -4.08 4.75
N LEU A 10 -12.88 -3.34 3.84
CA LEU A 10 -14.27 -3.55 3.47
C LEU A 10 -14.45 -4.60 2.37
N PHE A 11 -13.50 -4.71 1.44
CA PHE A 11 -13.52 -5.76 0.42
C PHE A 11 -12.86 -7.02 0.97
N GLU A 12 -13.65 -7.81 1.68
CA GLU A 12 -13.18 -9.01 2.38
C GLU A 12 -14.18 -10.15 2.23
N SER A 13 -13.65 -11.36 2.07
CA SER A 13 -14.38 -12.62 2.13
C SER A 13 -13.49 -13.64 2.85
N PRO A 14 -13.59 -13.72 4.19
CA PRO A 14 -12.71 -14.56 4.98
C PRO A 14 -12.88 -16.05 4.63
N LEU A 15 -11.77 -16.79 4.61
CA LEU A 15 -11.74 -18.27 4.51
C LEU A 15 -11.77 -18.94 5.87
N VAL A 16 -11.66 -18.16 6.93
CA VAL A 16 -11.81 -18.55 8.34
C VAL A 16 -13.03 -17.84 8.95
N PRO A 17 -13.51 -18.23 10.13
CA PRO A 17 -14.56 -17.47 10.82
C PRO A 17 -14.21 -16.00 10.98
N ALA A 18 -15.21 -15.12 10.86
CA ALA A 18 -14.99 -13.67 10.91
C ALA A 18 -14.35 -13.22 12.23
N GLU A 19 -14.72 -13.86 13.33
CA GLU A 19 -14.14 -13.64 14.65
C GLU A 19 -12.65 -13.99 14.69
N GLU A 20 -12.25 -15.07 14.04
CA GLU A 20 -10.84 -15.47 13.95
C GLU A 20 -10.05 -14.48 13.09
N MET A 21 -10.59 -14.05 11.94
CA MET A 21 -9.95 -13.01 11.11
C MET A 21 -9.75 -11.71 11.89
N ALA A 22 -10.75 -11.32 12.71
CA ALA A 22 -10.66 -10.14 13.57
C ALA A 22 -9.60 -10.33 14.67
N ASP A 23 -9.55 -11.50 15.28
CA ASP A 23 -8.57 -11.82 16.33
C ASP A 23 -7.14 -11.83 15.78
N VAL A 24 -6.89 -12.46 14.64
CA VAL A 24 -5.58 -12.44 13.96
C VAL A 24 -5.13 -11.00 13.67
N THR A 25 -6.05 -10.18 13.15
CA THR A 25 -5.75 -8.77 12.90
C THR A 25 -5.40 -8.02 14.20
N LYS A 26 -6.14 -8.27 15.28
CA LYS A 26 -5.88 -7.69 16.60
C LYS A 26 -4.53 -8.14 17.17
N GLN A 27 -4.20 -9.41 17.06
CA GLN A 27 -2.89 -9.94 17.50
C GLN A 27 -1.75 -9.25 16.74
N LEU A 28 -1.83 -9.14 15.40
CA LEU A 28 -0.83 -8.49 14.57
C LEU A 28 -0.64 -7.01 14.92
N LEU A 29 -1.71 -6.28 15.16
CA LEU A 29 -1.65 -4.88 15.62
C LEU A 29 -0.99 -4.77 16.99
N ALA A 30 -1.35 -5.65 17.92
CA ALA A 30 -0.84 -5.63 19.29
C ALA A 30 0.66 -5.95 19.37
N CYS A 31 1.18 -6.80 18.50
CA CYS A 31 2.61 -7.14 18.46
C CYS A 31 3.45 -6.17 17.59
N GLY A 32 2.83 -5.15 16.97
CA GLY A 32 3.54 -4.16 16.14
C GLY A 32 3.99 -4.68 14.79
N ALA A 33 3.29 -5.67 14.22
CA ALA A 33 3.53 -6.14 12.87
C ALA A 33 3.34 -5.00 11.86
N ASP A 34 4.21 -4.93 10.87
CA ASP A 34 4.09 -3.94 9.82
C ASP A 34 2.98 -4.29 8.80
N ILE A 35 2.68 -3.34 7.91
CA ILE A 35 1.61 -3.51 6.92
C ILE A 35 1.91 -4.63 5.92
N VAL A 36 3.17 -4.92 5.62
CA VAL A 36 3.57 -5.99 4.72
C VAL A 36 3.32 -7.34 5.38
N GLU A 37 3.74 -7.51 6.63
CA GLU A 37 3.50 -8.70 7.45
C GLU A 37 2.00 -8.96 7.64
N MET A 38 1.23 -7.91 7.95
CA MET A 38 -0.23 -8.00 8.07
C MET A 38 -0.87 -8.47 6.76
N ASN A 39 -0.50 -7.88 5.63
CA ASN A 39 -1.05 -8.25 4.33
C ASN A 39 -0.62 -9.65 3.91
N THR A 40 0.58 -10.10 4.26
CA THR A 40 1.06 -11.45 3.98
C THR A 40 0.15 -12.54 4.55
N LEU A 41 -0.37 -12.34 5.78
CA LEU A 41 -1.34 -13.26 6.37
C LEU A 41 -2.74 -13.05 5.80
N ARG A 42 -3.20 -11.79 5.75
CA ARG A 42 -4.57 -11.46 5.31
C ARG A 42 -4.87 -11.92 3.89
N LYS A 43 -3.91 -11.82 2.97
CA LYS A 43 -4.07 -12.30 1.59
C LYS A 43 -4.36 -13.81 1.55
N ARG A 44 -3.77 -14.61 2.44
CA ARG A 44 -3.96 -16.06 2.49
C ARG A 44 -5.26 -16.47 3.17
N LEU A 45 -5.71 -15.70 4.15
CA LEU A 45 -6.95 -15.96 4.88
C LEU A 45 -8.19 -15.38 4.18
N SER A 46 -8.03 -14.78 2.99
CA SER A 46 -9.10 -14.14 2.23
C SER A 46 -9.32 -14.82 0.88
N ALA A 47 -10.59 -14.96 0.52
CA ALA A 47 -11.00 -15.50 -0.77
C ALA A 47 -10.94 -14.49 -1.94
N VAL A 48 -10.70 -13.21 -1.65
CA VAL A 48 -10.75 -12.13 -2.66
C VAL A 48 -9.46 -11.31 -2.73
N LYS A 49 -8.48 -11.56 -1.85
CA LYS A 49 -7.19 -10.86 -1.83
C LYS A 49 -6.10 -11.68 -2.50
N GLY A 50 -4.91 -11.07 -2.71
CA GLY A 50 -3.75 -11.75 -3.26
C GLY A 50 -4.00 -12.41 -4.62
N GLY A 51 -4.71 -11.74 -5.53
CA GLY A 51 -5.01 -12.21 -6.89
C GLY A 51 -6.24 -13.12 -6.99
N ARG A 52 -6.77 -13.62 -5.89
CA ARG A 52 -7.86 -14.62 -5.90
C ARG A 52 -9.17 -14.09 -6.48
N PHE A 53 -9.46 -12.78 -6.33
CA PHE A 53 -10.64 -12.21 -6.96
C PHE A 53 -10.55 -12.32 -8.49
N ALA A 54 -9.45 -11.90 -9.09
CA ALA A 54 -9.27 -11.98 -10.54
C ALA A 54 -9.22 -13.43 -11.03
N GLU A 55 -8.58 -14.34 -10.30
CA GLU A 55 -8.59 -15.77 -10.61
C GLU A 55 -10.02 -16.35 -10.65
N ARG A 56 -10.88 -15.94 -9.72
CA ARG A 56 -12.30 -16.35 -9.70
C ARG A 56 -13.13 -15.75 -10.85
N CYS A 57 -12.66 -14.67 -11.46
CA CYS A 57 -13.32 -14.08 -12.62
C CYS A 57 -13.10 -14.87 -13.91
N LEU A 58 -12.16 -15.85 -13.93
CA LEU A 58 -11.92 -16.65 -15.12
C LEU A 58 -13.21 -17.33 -15.64
N PRO A 59 -13.46 -17.38 -16.95
CA PRO A 59 -12.58 -16.96 -18.06
C PRO A 59 -12.69 -15.47 -18.43
N ALA A 60 -13.40 -14.66 -17.66
CA ALA A 60 -13.58 -13.23 -17.96
C ALA A 60 -12.26 -12.45 -17.82
N LYS A 61 -12.06 -11.49 -18.71
CA LYS A 61 -10.95 -10.53 -18.61
C LYS A 61 -11.27 -9.45 -17.59
N VAL A 62 -10.31 -9.13 -16.75
CA VAL A 62 -10.40 -8.10 -15.69
C VAL A 62 -9.54 -6.90 -16.11
N PHE A 63 -10.17 -5.74 -16.29
CA PHE A 63 -9.47 -4.47 -16.43
C PHE A 63 -9.39 -3.78 -15.08
N SER A 64 -8.18 -3.70 -14.54
CA SER A 64 -7.91 -3.09 -13.23
C SER A 64 -7.43 -1.66 -13.42
N ILE A 65 -8.29 -0.69 -13.13
CA ILE A 65 -7.96 0.73 -13.15
C ILE A 65 -7.60 1.15 -11.73
N VAL A 66 -6.34 1.56 -11.51
CA VAL A 66 -5.78 1.80 -10.19
C VAL A 66 -5.41 3.25 -10.00
N LEU A 67 -5.88 3.84 -8.90
CA LEU A 67 -5.36 5.07 -8.33
C LEU A 67 -4.51 4.69 -7.10
N SER A 68 -3.19 4.89 -7.18
CA SER A 68 -2.27 4.46 -6.14
C SER A 68 -1.93 5.59 -5.19
N ASP A 69 -2.12 5.35 -3.89
CA ASP A 69 -1.68 6.21 -2.79
C ASP A 69 -0.48 5.61 -2.03
N ILE A 70 0.03 4.46 -2.48
CA ILE A 70 1.13 3.74 -1.84
C ILE A 70 2.45 4.06 -2.53
N LEU A 71 3.49 4.30 -1.72
CA LEU A 71 4.83 4.63 -2.21
C LEU A 71 5.41 3.49 -3.05
N GLY A 72 5.80 3.81 -4.29
CA GLY A 72 6.39 2.86 -5.23
C GLY A 72 5.37 1.99 -5.97
N ASP A 73 4.07 2.24 -5.78
CA ASP A 73 2.95 1.59 -6.47
C ASP A 73 2.97 0.04 -6.40
N PRO A 74 3.21 -0.58 -5.22
CA PRO A 74 3.16 -2.03 -5.10
C PRO A 74 1.71 -2.51 -5.24
N LEU A 75 1.32 -2.89 -6.45
CA LEU A 75 -0.07 -3.22 -6.82
C LEU A 75 -0.67 -4.34 -5.97
N ASP A 76 0.18 -5.25 -5.48
CA ASP A 76 -0.23 -6.33 -4.58
C ASP A 76 -0.54 -5.87 -3.15
N MET A 77 -0.23 -4.62 -2.81
CA MET A 77 -0.57 -3.99 -1.53
C MET A 77 -1.82 -3.11 -1.61
N ILE A 78 -2.15 -2.57 -2.79
CA ILE A 78 -3.35 -1.74 -2.99
C ILE A 78 -4.59 -2.60 -2.80
N ALA A 79 -5.43 -2.27 -1.82
CA ALA A 79 -6.58 -3.06 -1.38
C ALA A 79 -6.22 -4.54 -1.08
N SER A 80 -4.95 -4.83 -0.75
CA SER A 80 -4.36 -6.17 -0.59
C SER A 80 -4.40 -7.02 -1.88
N GLY A 81 -4.29 -6.37 -3.05
CA GLY A 81 -4.08 -6.99 -4.35
C GLY A 81 -5.18 -7.92 -4.85
N PRO A 82 -6.46 -7.49 -4.98
CA PRO A 82 -7.52 -8.39 -5.45
C PRO A 82 -7.31 -8.90 -6.88
N ALA A 83 -6.75 -8.06 -7.74
CA ALA A 83 -6.51 -8.35 -9.15
C ALA A 83 -5.01 -8.26 -9.50
N TYR A 84 -4.14 -8.63 -8.58
CA TYR A 84 -2.69 -8.63 -8.80
C TYR A 84 -2.03 -9.85 -8.17
N PRO A 85 -1.02 -10.46 -8.82
CA PRO A 85 -0.30 -11.59 -8.25
C PRO A 85 0.34 -11.24 -6.92
N ASP A 86 0.27 -12.13 -5.95
CA ASP A 86 0.85 -11.92 -4.63
C ASP A 86 2.35 -12.20 -4.63
N SER A 87 3.15 -11.19 -4.28
CA SER A 87 4.60 -11.32 -4.17
C SER A 87 5.05 -12.08 -2.92
N SER A 88 4.21 -12.19 -1.88
CA SER A 88 4.56 -12.86 -0.63
C SER A 88 4.46 -14.39 -0.74
N THR A 89 5.21 -15.13 0.07
CA THR A 89 5.24 -16.61 0.07
C THR A 89 4.60 -17.21 1.31
N CYS A 90 4.17 -18.49 1.25
CA CYS A 90 3.67 -19.21 2.41
C CYS A 90 4.76 -19.33 3.50
N ALA A 91 6.03 -19.45 3.12
CA ALA A 91 7.15 -19.48 4.06
C ALA A 91 7.23 -18.19 4.88
N GLN A 92 7.08 -17.03 4.23
CA GLN A 92 7.03 -15.73 4.91
C GLN A 92 5.81 -15.63 5.85
N ALA A 93 4.65 -16.13 5.44
CA ALA A 93 3.47 -16.12 6.30
C ALA A 93 3.69 -16.95 7.58
N LEU A 94 4.24 -18.14 7.46
CA LEU A 94 4.55 -18.99 8.59
C LEU A 94 5.69 -18.44 9.47
N GLU A 95 6.63 -17.68 8.88
CA GLU A 95 7.65 -16.97 9.62
C GLU A 95 7.05 -15.85 10.49
N VAL A 96 6.10 -15.06 9.97
CA VAL A 96 5.38 -14.04 10.74
C VAL A 96 4.64 -14.68 11.93
N VAL A 97 3.97 -15.82 11.72
CA VAL A 97 3.30 -16.55 12.80
C VAL A 97 4.28 -16.93 13.90
N ARG A 98 5.45 -17.47 13.54
CA ARG A 98 6.50 -17.86 14.49
C ARG A 98 7.14 -16.67 15.19
N LYS A 99 7.45 -15.60 14.43
CA LYS A 99 8.07 -14.37 14.94
C LYS A 99 7.27 -13.73 16.06
N TYR A 100 5.95 -13.71 15.92
CA TYR A 100 5.06 -13.04 16.87
C TYR A 100 4.30 -14.00 17.79
N GLY A 101 4.51 -15.32 17.64
CA GLY A 101 3.82 -16.32 18.44
C GLY A 101 2.30 -16.26 18.32
N LEU A 102 1.80 -16.01 17.09
CA LEU A 102 0.37 -15.83 16.83
C LEU A 102 -0.39 -17.13 17.12
N ARG A 103 -1.55 -16.99 17.75
CA ARG A 103 -2.48 -18.11 18.01
C ARG A 103 -3.51 -18.17 16.90
N LEU A 104 -3.51 -19.27 16.17
CA LEU A 104 -4.33 -19.55 15.01
C LEU A 104 -4.93 -20.95 15.12
N SER A 105 -6.10 -21.15 14.51
CA SER A 105 -6.67 -22.49 14.35
C SER A 105 -5.81 -23.33 13.38
N GLU A 106 -6.00 -24.65 13.42
CA GLU A 106 -5.36 -25.56 12.50
C GLU A 106 -5.74 -25.25 11.05
N SER A 107 -7.02 -24.96 10.81
CA SER A 107 -7.51 -24.56 9.48
C SER A 107 -6.88 -23.26 8.96
N ALA A 108 -6.64 -22.27 9.83
CA ALA A 108 -5.93 -21.05 9.44
C ALA A 108 -4.46 -21.33 9.09
N LEU A 109 -3.79 -22.20 9.85
CA LEU A 109 -2.40 -22.60 9.56
C LEU A 109 -2.30 -23.37 8.24
N GLU A 110 -3.24 -24.24 7.92
CA GLU A 110 -3.33 -24.93 6.63
C GLU A 110 -3.48 -23.94 5.45
N LEU A 111 -4.32 -22.91 5.62
CA LEU A 111 -4.48 -21.85 4.61
C LEU A 111 -3.20 -21.02 4.44
N LEU A 112 -2.48 -20.71 5.52
CA LEU A 112 -1.21 -20.01 5.46
C LEU A 112 -0.09 -20.82 4.78
N ALA A 113 -0.17 -22.13 4.83
CA ALA A 113 0.76 -23.04 4.15
C ALA A 113 0.50 -23.15 2.64
N GLN A 114 -0.62 -22.63 2.14
CA GLN A 114 -0.97 -22.63 0.73
C GLN A 114 -0.48 -21.37 0.04
N GLU A 115 0.03 -21.49 -1.19
CA GLU A 115 0.41 -20.32 -1.98
C GLU A 115 -0.82 -19.61 -2.57
N THR A 116 -0.72 -18.32 -2.63
CA THR A 116 -1.63 -17.43 -3.36
C THR A 116 -1.26 -17.41 -4.84
N PRO A 117 -2.15 -17.00 -5.76
CA PRO A 117 -1.83 -16.85 -7.18
C PRO A 117 -0.58 -16.04 -7.44
N LYS A 118 0.40 -16.62 -8.15
CA LYS A 118 1.68 -15.98 -8.50
C LYS A 118 1.66 -15.39 -9.91
N THR A 119 0.71 -15.81 -10.71
CA THR A 119 0.50 -15.32 -12.08
C THR A 119 -0.99 -15.18 -12.33
N LEU A 120 -1.37 -14.17 -13.07
CA LEU A 120 -2.74 -13.93 -13.52
C LEU A 120 -2.69 -13.67 -15.04
N THR A 121 -3.44 -14.46 -15.80
CA THR A 121 -3.44 -14.37 -17.28
C THR A 121 -4.60 -13.54 -17.83
N ASN A 122 -5.58 -13.23 -16.97
CA ASN A 122 -6.82 -12.56 -17.35
C ASN A 122 -6.89 -11.09 -16.86
N VAL A 123 -5.80 -10.52 -16.38
CA VAL A 123 -5.79 -9.16 -15.82
C VAL A 123 -4.95 -8.23 -16.70
N GLU A 124 -5.51 -7.06 -16.97
CA GLU A 124 -4.81 -5.91 -17.55
C GLU A 124 -4.93 -4.73 -16.58
N THR A 125 -3.79 -4.21 -16.09
CA THR A 125 -3.75 -3.19 -15.06
C THR A 125 -3.28 -1.85 -15.63
N HIS A 126 -4.02 -0.79 -15.33
CA HIS A 126 -3.71 0.59 -15.69
C HIS A 126 -3.65 1.46 -14.44
N ILE A 127 -2.48 2.05 -14.16
CA ILE A 127 -2.31 3.03 -13.08
C ILE A 127 -2.64 4.40 -13.66
N THR A 128 -3.75 5.00 -13.21
CA THR A 128 -4.25 6.29 -13.69
C THR A 128 -3.80 7.47 -12.85
N GLY A 129 -3.29 7.23 -11.64
CA GLY A 129 -2.73 8.25 -10.76
C GLY A 129 -1.83 7.63 -9.71
N SER A 130 -0.77 8.36 -9.37
CA SER A 130 0.18 7.97 -8.33
C SER A 130 0.79 9.20 -7.65
N VAL A 131 1.47 9.03 -6.52
CA VAL A 131 2.20 10.10 -5.83
C VAL A 131 3.21 10.76 -6.77
N ARG A 132 3.87 9.99 -7.63
CA ARG A 132 4.83 10.53 -8.62
C ARG A 132 4.15 11.44 -9.65
N GLN A 133 2.99 11.04 -10.16
CA GLN A 133 2.22 11.86 -11.11
C GLN A 133 1.70 13.12 -10.45
N LEU A 134 1.26 13.04 -9.17
CA LEU A 134 0.86 14.20 -8.38
C LEU A 134 2.02 15.20 -8.22
N CYS A 135 3.21 14.72 -7.84
CA CYS A 135 4.41 15.55 -7.72
C CYS A 135 4.79 16.21 -9.05
N ALA A 136 4.74 15.46 -10.16
CA ALA A 136 5.05 16.01 -11.49
C ALA A 136 4.05 17.09 -11.92
N SER A 137 2.75 16.89 -11.67
CA SER A 137 1.71 17.89 -11.96
C SER A 137 1.86 19.13 -11.08
N ALA A 138 2.20 18.97 -9.80
CA ALA A 138 2.48 20.07 -8.89
C ALA A 138 3.72 20.87 -9.34
N GLU A 139 4.78 20.18 -9.77
CA GLU A 139 5.98 20.80 -10.33
C GLU A 139 5.64 21.66 -11.56
N GLN A 140 4.90 21.09 -12.51
CA GLN A 140 4.50 21.78 -13.73
C GLN A 140 3.67 23.03 -13.43
N THR A 141 2.72 22.92 -12.52
CA THR A 141 1.87 24.05 -12.11
C THR A 141 2.68 25.14 -11.42
N ALA A 142 3.58 24.78 -10.51
CA ALA A 142 4.45 25.74 -9.82
C ALA A 142 5.35 26.50 -10.81
N ARG A 143 5.93 25.81 -11.81
CA ARG A 143 6.72 26.44 -12.88
C ARG A 143 5.87 27.42 -13.70
N ALA A 144 4.63 27.04 -14.04
CA ALA A 144 3.72 27.92 -14.77
C ALA A 144 3.36 29.20 -13.98
N LEU A 145 3.39 29.12 -12.65
CA LEU A 145 3.17 30.24 -11.74
C LEU A 145 4.44 31.07 -11.46
N GLY A 146 5.58 30.74 -12.08
CA GLY A 146 6.84 31.47 -11.95
C GLY A 146 7.73 30.99 -10.78
N TYR A 147 7.40 29.92 -10.12
CA TYR A 147 8.25 29.33 -9.06
C TYR A 147 9.34 28.42 -9.65
N THR A 148 10.38 28.17 -8.86
CA THR A 148 11.41 27.15 -9.14
C THR A 148 11.20 25.94 -8.21
N PRO A 149 10.33 25.00 -8.57
CA PRO A 149 10.04 23.86 -7.71
C PRO A 149 11.19 22.84 -7.71
N VAL A 150 11.37 22.16 -6.58
CA VAL A 150 12.27 21.05 -6.42
C VAL A 150 11.51 19.87 -5.82
N ILE A 151 11.46 18.75 -6.52
CA ILE A 151 10.94 17.51 -5.98
C ILE A 151 12.04 16.84 -5.17
N LEU A 152 11.98 16.92 -3.84
CA LEU A 152 12.95 16.29 -2.96
C LEU A 152 12.85 14.77 -3.02
N THR A 153 11.61 14.27 -2.98
CA THR A 153 11.32 12.83 -3.09
C THR A 153 9.83 12.60 -3.32
N ALA A 154 9.48 11.53 -4.01
CA ALA A 154 8.12 10.99 -4.09
C ALA A 154 7.99 9.68 -3.29
N SER A 155 9.00 9.33 -2.45
CA SER A 155 9.07 8.04 -1.75
C SER A 155 9.53 8.20 -0.30
N LEU A 156 9.13 9.29 0.37
CA LEU A 156 9.54 9.57 1.74
C LEU A 156 8.98 8.52 2.71
N ARG A 157 9.87 7.86 3.45
CA ARG A 157 9.54 6.83 4.44
C ARG A 157 10.09 7.24 5.81
N CYS A 158 9.31 8.00 6.55
CA CYS A 158 9.60 8.36 7.93
C CYS A 158 8.31 8.77 8.63
N THR A 159 8.36 9.04 9.95
CA THR A 159 7.21 9.57 10.65
C THR A 159 6.89 10.99 10.16
N ALA A 160 5.63 11.40 10.24
CA ALA A 160 5.23 12.76 9.87
C ALA A 160 5.98 13.83 10.68
N ARG A 161 6.32 13.51 11.94
CA ARG A 161 7.12 14.37 12.82
C ARG A 161 8.53 14.57 12.29
N ASP A 162 9.19 13.49 11.89
CA ASP A 162 10.56 13.54 11.36
C ASP A 162 10.59 14.27 10.01
N ALA A 163 9.61 13.98 9.14
CA ALA A 163 9.43 14.71 7.88
C ALA A 163 9.27 16.21 8.11
N GLY A 164 8.41 16.60 9.06
CA GLY A 164 8.19 18.00 9.40
C GLY A 164 9.45 18.69 9.91
N SER A 165 10.22 18.05 10.78
CA SER A 165 11.47 18.58 11.32
C SER A 165 12.53 18.75 10.21
N PHE A 166 12.64 17.77 9.31
CA PHE A 166 13.56 17.81 8.19
C PHE A 166 13.21 18.94 7.20
N LEU A 167 11.94 19.04 6.80
CA LEU A 167 11.48 20.09 5.90
C LEU A 167 11.63 21.48 6.51
N ALA A 168 11.36 21.63 7.81
CA ALA A 168 11.58 22.90 8.52
C ALA A 168 13.07 23.32 8.49
N SER A 169 13.98 22.35 8.67
CA SER A 169 15.42 22.62 8.60
C SER A 169 15.87 23.04 7.21
N ILE A 170 15.34 22.41 6.16
CA ILE A 170 15.56 22.85 4.77
C ILE A 170 15.05 24.26 4.56
N ALA A 171 13.80 24.54 4.99
CA ALA A 171 13.20 25.87 4.84
C ALA A 171 14.01 26.95 5.56
N GLN A 172 14.51 26.68 6.76
CA GLN A 172 15.37 27.61 7.49
C GLN A 172 16.70 27.84 6.79
N CYS A 173 17.32 26.79 6.25
CA CYS A 173 18.57 26.90 5.51
C CYS A 173 18.43 27.72 4.22
N HIS A 174 17.28 27.62 3.57
CA HIS A 174 16.98 28.29 2.32
C HIS A 174 16.02 29.49 2.50
N HIS A 175 16.01 30.11 3.66
CA HIS A 175 15.13 31.23 3.99
C HIS A 175 15.18 32.34 2.94
N CYS A 176 16.37 32.69 2.42
CA CYS A 176 16.52 33.69 1.36
C CYS A 176 15.95 33.24 0.01
N LEU A 177 15.84 31.94 -0.24
CA LEU A 177 15.28 31.40 -1.49
C LEU A 177 13.76 31.24 -1.43
N LEU A 178 13.18 31.15 -0.23
CA LEU A 178 11.74 31.05 -0.02
C LEU A 178 11.06 32.41 0.11
N TYR A 179 11.84 33.47 0.36
CA TYR A 179 11.34 34.84 0.50
C TYR A 179 11.56 35.59 -0.80
N THR A 180 10.51 35.74 -1.59
CA THR A 180 10.54 36.41 -2.91
C THR A 180 10.19 37.89 -2.86
N SER A 181 10.02 38.50 -1.70
CA SER A 181 9.80 39.93 -1.58
C SER A 181 11.15 40.64 -1.55
N PRO A 182 11.44 41.58 -2.49
CA PRO A 182 12.61 42.40 -2.37
C PRO A 182 12.52 43.20 -1.07
N SER A 183 13.60 43.18 -0.30
CA SER A 183 13.70 43.98 0.91
C SER A 183 13.56 45.45 0.53
N PRO A 184 12.73 46.27 1.19
CA PRO A 184 12.67 47.72 0.93
C PRO A 184 13.94 48.45 1.35
N ARG A 185 15.01 47.73 1.67
CA ARG A 185 16.26 48.31 2.19
C ARG A 185 17.49 48.10 1.29
N ASP A 186 17.30 47.59 0.09
CA ASP A 186 18.36 47.52 -0.92
C ASP A 186 18.21 48.60 -1.95
#